data_69d7bc6572773d58cb0f2cb8a779ac0e
#
_entry.id   69d7bc6572773d58cb0f2cb8a779ac0e
#
_cell.length_a   1.000
_cell.length_b   1.000
_cell.length_c   1.000
_cell.angle_alpha   90.00
_cell.angle_beta   90.00
_cell.angle_gamma   90.00
#
_symmetry.space_group_name_H-M   'P 1'
#
loop_
_entity.id
_entity.type
_entity.pdbx_description
1 polymer ?
#
loop_
_entity_poly.entity_id
_entity_poly.type
_entity_poly.pdbx_seq_one_letter_code
_entity_poly.pdbx_strand_id
1 'polypeptide(L)'
;MSSSRATPPRSSRFPREPGPLKLLFVADVFGPPGRRAVDELLPDLRKEHAADFCIVNGENAAAGRGITAKIAESLLASGADVVTLGNWAWGQQGFAPYLSGTDRVLRPANMSPRTPGRGLAVHDGVAVINLLGSFSFDPFENAFLAADRLVEEARRETPVIVVDFHAEATSEKVALATWLDGRVTAVVGTHTHIQTNDARILPGGTAAVSDARPVRDRSRRLNTAIAGRDSTPGASTLFS
;
A
#
# COMPACT_ATOMS: atom_id res chain seq x y z
N MET A 1 -32.04 -19.99 14.29
CA MET A 1 -31.27 -20.60 13.19
C MET A 1 -30.92 -19.47 12.20
N SER A 2 -29.76 -18.84 12.37
CA SER A 2 -29.31 -17.73 11.54
C SER A 2 -28.30 -18.26 10.51
N SER A 3 -28.68 -18.24 9.23
CA SER A 3 -27.85 -18.68 8.11
C SER A 3 -26.80 -17.61 7.80
N SER A 4 -25.55 -17.87 8.14
CA SER A 4 -24.41 -17.08 7.67
C SER A 4 -24.21 -17.32 6.18
N ARG A 5 -24.54 -16.36 5.35
CA ARG A 5 -24.13 -16.37 3.93
C ARG A 5 -22.64 -16.11 3.84
N ALA A 6 -21.87 -17.16 3.59
CA ALA A 6 -20.48 -17.03 3.19
C ALA A 6 -20.41 -16.31 1.85
N THR A 7 -19.58 -15.26 1.76
CA THR A 7 -19.24 -14.60 0.50
C THR A 7 -18.44 -15.58 -0.36
N PRO A 8 -18.85 -15.84 -1.62
CA PRO A 8 -18.11 -16.77 -2.47
C PRO A 8 -16.73 -16.20 -2.78
N PRO A 9 -15.68 -17.05 -2.91
CA PRO A 9 -14.36 -16.60 -3.36
C PRO A 9 -14.51 -15.99 -4.76
N ARG A 10 -13.93 -14.81 -4.97
CA ARG A 10 -13.84 -14.20 -6.30
C ARG A 10 -13.02 -15.12 -7.19
N SER A 11 -13.72 -15.89 -8.01
CA SER A 11 -13.11 -16.66 -9.10
C SER A 11 -12.32 -15.70 -10.00
N SER A 12 -11.10 -16.12 -10.36
CA SER A 12 -10.18 -15.49 -11.30
C SER A 12 -10.93 -14.77 -12.43
N ARG A 13 -11.00 -13.44 -12.36
CA ARG A 13 -11.49 -12.62 -13.45
C ARG A 13 -10.41 -12.58 -14.52
N PHE A 14 -10.64 -13.26 -15.60
CA PHE A 14 -9.94 -13.26 -16.88
C PHE A 14 -8.68 -14.14 -16.98
N PRO A 15 -8.63 -15.06 -17.95
CA PRO A 15 -7.37 -15.58 -18.48
C PRO A 15 -6.70 -14.42 -19.24
N ARG A 16 -5.64 -13.86 -18.65
CA ARG A 16 -4.79 -12.87 -19.33
C ARG A 16 -3.66 -13.59 -20.03
N GLU A 17 -3.29 -13.11 -21.21
CA GLU A 17 -1.99 -13.37 -21.81
C GLU A 17 -0.89 -13.04 -20.76
N PRO A 18 0.19 -13.81 -20.65
CA PRO A 18 1.26 -13.56 -19.69
C PRO A 18 1.97 -12.24 -20.04
N GLY A 19 1.52 -11.17 -19.42
CA GLY A 19 2.12 -9.83 -19.49
C GLY A 19 2.71 -9.41 -18.14
N PRO A 20 3.50 -8.31 -18.08
CA PRO A 20 4.04 -7.81 -16.83
C PRO A 20 2.90 -7.41 -15.87
N LEU A 21 3.03 -7.83 -14.59
CA LEU A 21 2.09 -7.45 -13.54
C LEU A 21 2.13 -5.93 -13.32
N LYS A 22 0.97 -5.26 -13.38
CA LYS A 22 0.84 -3.82 -13.18
C LYS A 22 0.24 -3.52 -11.81
N LEU A 23 1.00 -2.82 -11.00
CA LEU A 23 0.63 -2.40 -9.64
C LEU A 23 0.28 -0.92 -9.63
N LEU A 24 -0.89 -0.58 -9.09
CA LEU A 24 -1.36 0.78 -8.89
C LEU A 24 -1.24 1.13 -7.41
N PHE A 25 -0.57 2.25 -7.08
CA PHE A 25 -0.48 2.76 -5.73
C PHE A 25 -1.11 4.16 -5.62
N VAL A 26 -2.07 4.33 -4.72
CA VAL A 26 -2.76 5.59 -4.43
C VAL A 26 -2.39 6.04 -3.02
N ALA A 27 -1.62 7.14 -2.91
CA ALA A 27 -1.10 7.60 -1.63
C ALA A 27 -2.06 8.55 -0.89
N ASP A 28 -1.95 8.52 0.42
CA ASP A 28 -2.48 9.45 1.42
C ASP A 28 -3.86 10.06 1.06
N VAL A 29 -4.88 9.22 1.04
CA VAL A 29 -6.27 9.68 0.82
C VAL A 29 -6.68 10.61 1.95
N PHE A 30 -6.86 11.90 1.65
CA PHE A 30 -7.11 12.92 2.66
C PHE A 30 -8.57 13.34 2.72
N GLY A 31 -9.25 13.00 3.81
CA GLY A 31 -10.60 13.48 4.15
C GLY A 31 -11.69 13.17 3.11
N PRO A 32 -12.86 13.83 3.22
CA PRO A 32 -13.98 13.60 2.30
C PRO A 32 -13.65 13.89 0.82
N PRO A 33 -12.88 14.93 0.46
CA PRO A 33 -12.54 15.17 -0.94
C PRO A 33 -11.69 14.07 -1.55
N GLY A 34 -10.66 13.58 -0.81
CA GLY A 34 -9.81 12.48 -1.26
C GLY A 34 -10.59 11.19 -1.46
N ARG A 35 -11.50 10.85 -0.52
CA ARG A 35 -12.38 9.67 -0.66
C ARG A 35 -13.25 9.74 -1.91
N ARG A 36 -13.90 10.89 -2.15
CA ARG A 36 -14.72 11.08 -3.37
C ARG A 36 -13.90 10.93 -4.64
N ALA A 37 -12.67 11.45 -4.64
CA ALA A 37 -11.79 11.29 -5.79
C ALA A 37 -11.43 9.82 -6.03
N VAL A 38 -11.16 9.04 -4.99
CA VAL A 38 -10.92 7.59 -5.11
C VAL A 38 -12.17 6.88 -5.62
N ASP A 39 -13.33 7.13 -5.01
CA ASP A 39 -14.59 6.48 -5.40
C ASP A 39 -14.94 6.74 -6.88
N GLU A 40 -14.70 7.95 -7.38
CA GLU A 40 -15.01 8.37 -8.75
C GLU A 40 -13.96 7.91 -9.77
N LEU A 41 -12.68 7.95 -9.43
CA LEU A 41 -11.60 7.82 -10.41
C LEU A 41 -10.90 6.45 -10.39
N LEU A 42 -10.84 5.79 -9.23
CA LEU A 42 -10.07 4.54 -9.11
C LEU A 42 -10.57 3.42 -10.05
N PRO A 43 -11.89 3.21 -10.25
CA PRO A 43 -12.36 2.19 -11.17
C PRO A 43 -11.91 2.41 -12.62
N ASP A 44 -11.87 3.68 -13.06
CA ASP A 44 -11.46 4.03 -14.42
C ASP A 44 -9.94 3.98 -14.57
N LEU A 45 -9.18 4.42 -13.58
CA LEU A 45 -7.72 4.28 -13.57
C LEU A 45 -7.27 2.83 -13.62
N ARG A 46 -7.92 1.94 -12.87
CA ARG A 46 -7.63 0.49 -12.97
C ARG A 46 -7.82 -0.04 -14.37
N LYS A 47 -8.86 0.42 -15.09
CA LYS A 47 -9.12 0.03 -16.49
C LYS A 47 -8.12 0.66 -17.45
N GLU A 48 -7.92 1.98 -17.34
CA GLU A 48 -7.03 2.76 -18.21
C GLU A 48 -5.59 2.19 -18.20
N HIS A 49 -5.07 1.92 -17.01
CA HIS A 49 -3.74 1.37 -16.85
C HIS A 49 -3.67 -0.16 -16.92
N ALA A 50 -4.81 -0.83 -17.04
CA ALA A 50 -4.94 -2.29 -16.93
C ALA A 50 -4.26 -2.83 -15.66
N ALA A 51 -4.48 -2.12 -14.52
CA ALA A 51 -3.84 -2.45 -13.26
C ALA A 51 -4.40 -3.77 -12.68
N ASP A 52 -3.49 -4.70 -12.40
CA ASP A 52 -3.81 -6.02 -11.85
C ASP A 52 -4.10 -5.94 -10.36
N PHE A 53 -3.38 -5.08 -9.66
CA PHE A 53 -3.47 -4.93 -8.22
C PHE A 53 -3.40 -3.45 -7.82
N CYS A 54 -4.17 -3.04 -6.81
CA CYS A 54 -4.24 -1.67 -6.33
C CYS A 54 -4.06 -1.58 -4.82
N ILE A 55 -3.12 -0.75 -4.39
CA ILE A 55 -2.87 -0.40 -2.99
C ILE A 55 -3.32 1.04 -2.77
N VAL A 56 -4.06 1.29 -1.69
CA VAL A 56 -4.50 2.64 -1.32
C VAL A 56 -4.02 2.95 0.10
N ASN A 57 -3.24 4.01 0.29
CA ASN A 57 -2.95 4.51 1.63
C ASN A 57 -4.12 5.34 2.14
N GLY A 58 -4.80 4.82 3.18
CA GLY A 58 -5.99 5.40 3.81
C GLY A 58 -5.73 6.15 5.12
N GLU A 59 -4.46 6.41 5.45
CA GLU A 59 -4.00 6.99 6.71
C GLU A 59 -4.78 8.23 7.16
N ASN A 60 -5.14 9.10 6.21
CA ASN A 60 -5.79 10.39 6.49
C ASN A 60 -7.24 10.46 6.02
N ALA A 61 -7.84 9.32 5.67
CA ALA A 61 -9.17 9.27 5.04
C ALA A 61 -10.30 9.74 5.95
N ALA A 62 -10.19 9.61 7.28
CA ALA A 62 -11.16 10.12 8.24
C ALA A 62 -10.80 11.55 8.70
N ALA A 63 -11.10 12.54 7.86
CA ALA A 63 -10.88 13.96 8.15
C ALA A 63 -9.42 14.33 8.50
N GLY A 64 -8.47 13.64 7.88
CA GLY A 64 -7.04 13.89 8.04
C GLY A 64 -6.38 13.08 9.15
N ARG A 65 -7.11 12.20 9.86
CA ARG A 65 -6.56 11.42 10.98
C ARG A 65 -7.18 10.02 11.08
N GLY A 66 -6.44 9.01 10.61
CA GLY A 66 -6.87 7.63 10.65
C GLY A 66 -7.98 7.30 9.65
N ILE A 67 -8.58 6.15 9.84
CA ILE A 67 -9.65 5.61 9.01
C ILE A 67 -10.71 4.92 9.88
N THR A 68 -11.96 4.86 9.43
CA THR A 68 -13.03 4.07 10.05
C THR A 68 -13.30 2.80 9.24
N ALA A 69 -13.91 1.79 9.84
CA ALA A 69 -14.31 0.56 9.16
C ALA A 69 -15.15 0.86 7.89
N LYS A 70 -16.13 1.77 7.99
CA LYS A 70 -16.97 2.16 6.85
C LYS A 70 -16.16 2.77 5.71
N ILE A 71 -15.15 3.59 6.03
CA ILE A 71 -14.29 4.21 5.01
C ILE A 71 -13.38 3.15 4.38
N ALA A 72 -12.81 2.25 5.18
CA ALA A 72 -11.97 1.15 4.68
C ALA A 72 -12.76 0.26 3.69
N GLU A 73 -13.98 -0.13 4.05
CA GLU A 73 -14.87 -0.89 3.19
C GLU A 73 -15.23 -0.12 1.89
N SER A 74 -15.43 1.21 1.97
CA SER A 74 -15.67 2.03 0.78
C SER A 74 -14.47 2.00 -0.17
N LEU A 75 -13.24 2.20 0.34
CA LEU A 75 -12.04 2.15 -0.48
C LEU A 75 -11.84 0.77 -1.14
N LEU A 76 -12.08 -0.31 -0.39
CA LEU A 76 -12.04 -1.67 -0.92
C LEU A 76 -13.11 -1.91 -1.99
N ALA A 77 -14.32 -1.38 -1.78
CA ALA A 77 -15.42 -1.47 -2.75
C ALA A 77 -15.14 -0.66 -4.03
N SER A 78 -14.45 0.47 -3.93
CA SER A 78 -14.04 1.31 -5.07
C SER A 78 -12.93 0.66 -5.91
N GLY A 79 -12.29 -0.41 -5.41
CA GLY A 79 -11.34 -1.18 -6.19
C GLY A 79 -9.95 -1.29 -5.57
N ALA A 80 -9.71 -0.83 -4.34
CA ALA A 80 -8.49 -1.17 -3.62
C ALA A 80 -8.45 -2.68 -3.32
N ASP A 81 -7.31 -3.30 -3.53
CA ASP A 81 -7.08 -4.69 -3.13
C ASP A 81 -6.56 -4.75 -1.69
N VAL A 82 -5.70 -3.81 -1.31
CA VAL A 82 -5.20 -3.62 0.05
C VAL A 82 -5.21 -2.15 0.41
N VAL A 83 -5.55 -1.83 1.67
CA VAL A 83 -5.42 -0.49 2.25
C VAL A 83 -4.28 -0.48 3.25
N THR A 84 -3.35 0.46 3.12
CA THR A 84 -2.27 0.69 4.09
C THR A 84 -2.55 1.91 4.96
N LEU A 85 -1.93 1.96 6.12
CA LEU A 85 -2.06 3.03 7.10
C LEU A 85 -0.67 3.58 7.49
N GLY A 86 -0.62 4.37 8.54
CA GLY A 86 0.61 4.96 9.06
C GLY A 86 0.53 5.21 10.57
N ASN A 87 1.04 6.35 11.04
CA ASN A 87 1.08 6.71 12.47
C ASN A 87 -0.31 6.93 13.09
N TRP A 88 -1.35 7.14 12.29
CA TRP A 88 -2.75 7.26 12.75
C TRP A 88 -3.57 5.98 12.60
N ALA A 89 -2.95 4.81 12.47
CA ALA A 89 -3.65 3.54 12.29
C ALA A 89 -4.76 3.29 13.33
N TRP A 90 -4.59 3.83 14.54
CA TRP A 90 -5.60 3.78 15.63
C TRP A 90 -6.18 5.16 15.95
N GLY A 91 -6.12 6.10 15.01
CA GLY A 91 -6.59 7.48 15.20
C GLY A 91 -8.10 7.63 15.39
N GLN A 92 -8.88 6.62 15.00
CA GLN A 92 -10.34 6.60 15.14
C GLN A 92 -10.78 5.61 16.22
N GLN A 93 -11.64 6.09 17.13
CA GLN A 93 -12.20 5.24 18.18
C GLN A 93 -13.04 4.10 17.56
N GLY A 94 -12.91 2.90 18.12
CA GLY A 94 -13.68 1.73 17.67
C GLY A 94 -13.15 1.05 16.40
N PHE A 95 -12.04 1.49 15.82
CA PHE A 95 -11.47 0.88 14.62
C PHE A 95 -10.67 -0.40 14.88
N ALA A 96 -10.08 -0.54 16.07
CA ALA A 96 -9.24 -1.68 16.44
C ALA A 96 -9.87 -3.07 16.23
N PRO A 97 -11.15 -3.33 16.59
CA PRO A 97 -11.80 -4.61 16.32
C PRO A 97 -11.89 -4.94 14.83
N TYR A 98 -12.19 -3.97 13.99
CA TYR A 98 -12.21 -4.14 12.54
C TYR A 98 -10.83 -4.49 12.01
N LEU A 99 -9.80 -3.75 12.44
CA LEU A 99 -8.42 -3.95 12.03
C LEU A 99 -7.89 -5.33 12.42
N SER A 100 -8.34 -5.88 13.54
CA SER A 100 -8.02 -7.26 13.97
C SER A 100 -8.69 -8.33 13.11
N GLY A 101 -9.86 -8.04 12.56
CA GLY A 101 -10.69 -8.99 11.80
C GLY A 101 -10.46 -8.98 10.29
N THR A 102 -9.64 -8.05 9.77
CA THR A 102 -9.37 -7.92 8.33
C THR A 102 -7.93 -8.31 8.00
N ASP A 103 -7.73 -8.85 6.81
CA ASP A 103 -6.41 -9.10 6.22
C ASP A 103 -6.09 -8.13 5.06
N ARG A 104 -7.04 -7.23 4.74
CA ARG A 104 -6.92 -6.28 3.63
C ARG A 104 -6.65 -4.84 4.06
N VAL A 105 -6.56 -4.57 5.37
CA VAL A 105 -6.16 -3.27 5.91
C VAL A 105 -4.96 -3.46 6.83
N LEU A 106 -3.85 -2.81 6.47
CA LEU A 106 -2.57 -3.00 7.12
C LEU A 106 -2.17 -1.77 7.94
N ARG A 107 -1.79 -2.01 9.20
CA ARG A 107 -1.09 -1.02 10.02
C ARG A 107 0.42 -1.19 9.87
N PRO A 108 1.27 -0.22 10.27
CA PRO A 108 2.71 -0.43 10.26
C PRO A 108 3.12 -1.68 11.06
N ALA A 109 3.90 -2.54 10.41
CA ALA A 109 4.30 -3.85 10.96
C ALA A 109 5.25 -3.73 12.14
N ASN A 110 6.09 -2.69 12.13
CA ASN A 110 7.11 -2.41 13.16
C ASN A 110 6.55 -1.68 14.41
N MET A 111 5.23 -1.61 14.55
CA MET A 111 4.56 -1.29 15.81
C MET A 111 4.53 -2.52 16.73
N SER A 112 4.21 -2.30 18.02
CA SER A 112 4.16 -3.40 18.99
C SER A 112 3.33 -4.60 18.47
N PRO A 113 3.82 -5.84 18.59
CA PRO A 113 3.09 -7.03 18.16
C PRO A 113 1.79 -7.25 18.95
N ARG A 114 1.61 -6.55 20.08
CA ARG A 114 0.38 -6.59 20.89
C ARG A 114 -0.71 -5.65 20.36
N THR A 115 -0.38 -4.77 19.39
CA THR A 115 -1.38 -3.86 18.82
C THR A 115 -2.27 -4.60 17.81
N PRO A 116 -3.58 -4.25 17.76
CA PRO A 116 -4.53 -4.84 16.81
C PRO A 116 -4.08 -4.70 15.34
N GLY A 117 -4.40 -5.70 14.53
CA GLY A 117 -4.12 -5.70 13.09
C GLY A 117 -2.76 -6.29 12.72
N ARG A 118 -2.50 -6.33 11.43
CA ARG A 118 -1.29 -6.88 10.82
C ARG A 118 -0.60 -5.86 9.92
N GLY A 119 0.67 -6.06 9.60
CA GLY A 119 1.44 -5.17 8.73
C GLY A 119 1.98 -5.85 7.47
N LEU A 120 1.64 -7.11 7.27
CA LEU A 120 1.90 -7.88 6.05
C LEU A 120 0.62 -8.62 5.65
N ALA A 121 0.30 -8.60 4.37
CA ALA A 121 -0.71 -9.47 3.77
C ALA A 121 -0.28 -9.90 2.36
N VAL A 122 -0.76 -11.06 1.94
CA VAL A 122 -0.57 -11.58 0.57
C VAL A 122 -1.94 -11.82 -0.04
N HIS A 123 -2.21 -11.11 -1.16
CA HIS A 123 -3.46 -11.24 -1.93
C HIS A 123 -3.14 -11.32 -3.41
N ASP A 124 -3.79 -12.21 -4.12
CA ASP A 124 -3.66 -12.39 -5.58
C ASP A 124 -2.19 -12.42 -6.07
N GLY A 125 -1.31 -13.06 -5.27
CA GLY A 125 0.11 -13.19 -5.59
C GLY A 125 0.95 -11.94 -5.33
N VAL A 126 0.42 -10.92 -4.67
CA VAL A 126 1.14 -9.71 -4.25
C VAL A 126 1.23 -9.64 -2.74
N ALA A 127 2.43 -9.55 -2.20
CA ALA A 127 2.68 -9.24 -0.80
C ALA A 127 2.77 -7.72 -0.60
N VAL A 128 2.04 -7.21 0.38
CA VAL A 128 2.08 -5.79 0.78
C VAL A 128 2.59 -5.72 2.21
N ILE A 129 3.66 -4.94 2.43
CA ILE A 129 4.25 -4.66 3.73
C ILE A 129 4.05 -3.18 4.02
N ASN A 130 3.49 -2.84 5.19
CA ASN A 130 3.41 -1.46 5.66
C ASN A 130 4.39 -1.26 6.81
N LEU A 131 5.22 -0.22 6.73
CA LEU A 131 6.24 0.13 7.71
C LEU A 131 6.14 1.61 8.13
N LEU A 132 6.59 1.91 9.34
CA LEU A 132 6.69 3.26 9.90
C LEU A 132 8.16 3.65 10.09
N GLY A 133 8.53 4.86 9.66
CA GLY A 133 9.85 5.43 9.90
C GLY A 133 10.12 5.72 11.37
N SER A 134 11.39 5.90 11.72
CA SER A 134 11.82 6.20 13.10
C SER A 134 11.98 7.69 13.35
N PHE A 135 12.27 8.46 12.31
CA PHE A 135 12.37 9.92 12.44
C PHE A 135 10.98 10.52 12.63
N SER A 136 10.76 11.26 13.70
CA SER A 136 9.48 11.84 14.14
C SER A 136 8.42 10.84 14.63
N PHE A 137 8.68 9.55 14.60
CA PHE A 137 7.82 8.52 15.15
C PHE A 137 8.63 7.64 16.12
N ASP A 138 7.94 6.88 16.93
CA ASP A 138 8.54 5.95 17.91
C ASP A 138 8.01 4.53 17.66
N PRO A 139 8.43 3.85 16.59
CA PRO A 139 8.04 2.48 16.34
C PRO A 139 8.69 1.54 17.37
N PHE A 140 8.02 0.41 17.62
CA PHE A 140 8.51 -0.61 18.57
C PHE A 140 9.78 -1.31 18.05
N GLU A 141 9.89 -1.48 16.73
CA GLU A 141 11.02 -2.15 16.07
C GLU A 141 11.58 -1.24 14.97
N ASN A 142 12.89 -1.27 14.77
CA ASN A 142 13.52 -0.56 13.66
C ASN A 142 12.98 -1.04 12.31
N ALA A 143 12.65 -0.10 11.41
CA ALA A 143 12.03 -0.42 10.13
C ALA A 143 12.87 -1.34 9.24
N PHE A 144 14.20 -1.24 9.27
CA PHE A 144 15.11 -2.08 8.47
C PHE A 144 15.10 -3.54 8.97
N LEU A 145 15.12 -3.74 10.29
CA LEU A 145 15.04 -5.08 10.88
C LEU A 145 13.67 -5.72 10.61
N ALA A 146 12.60 -4.96 10.76
CA ALA A 146 11.27 -5.41 10.42
C ALA A 146 11.15 -5.76 8.94
N ALA A 147 11.71 -4.93 8.05
CA ALA A 147 11.72 -5.16 6.61
C ALA A 147 12.42 -6.47 6.26
N ASP A 148 13.61 -6.73 6.82
CA ASP A 148 14.36 -7.96 6.55
C ASP A 148 13.53 -9.20 6.88
N ARG A 149 12.95 -9.25 8.07
CA ARG A 149 12.12 -10.36 8.54
C ARG A 149 10.88 -10.55 7.68
N LEU A 150 10.16 -9.46 7.36
CA LEU A 150 8.91 -9.52 6.61
C LEU A 150 9.12 -9.83 5.13
N VAL A 151 10.20 -9.36 4.53
CA VAL A 151 10.57 -9.73 3.15
C VAL A 151 10.88 -11.22 3.05
N GLU A 152 11.61 -11.79 4.01
CA GLU A 152 11.87 -13.23 4.06
C GLU A 152 10.58 -14.04 4.26
N GLU A 153 9.64 -13.55 5.07
CA GLU A 153 8.32 -14.15 5.26
C GLU A 153 7.51 -14.11 3.96
N ALA A 154 7.37 -12.93 3.34
CA ALA A 154 6.62 -12.72 2.12
C ALA A 154 7.16 -13.54 0.93
N ARG A 155 8.49 -13.67 0.81
CA ARG A 155 9.15 -14.43 -0.27
C ARG A 155 8.83 -15.92 -0.29
N ARG A 156 8.37 -16.47 0.83
CA ARG A 156 7.91 -17.87 0.88
C ARG A 156 6.61 -18.09 0.13
N GLU A 157 5.83 -17.01 -0.06
CA GLU A 157 4.52 -17.07 -0.71
C GLU A 157 4.56 -16.45 -2.12
N THR A 158 5.31 -15.34 -2.31
CA THR A 158 5.37 -14.64 -3.60
C THR A 158 6.67 -13.87 -3.78
N PRO A 159 7.19 -13.77 -5.03
CA PRO A 159 8.31 -12.88 -5.34
C PRO A 159 7.89 -11.43 -5.53
N VAL A 160 6.58 -11.12 -5.62
CA VAL A 160 6.07 -9.76 -5.84
C VAL A 160 5.78 -9.13 -4.49
N ILE A 161 6.64 -8.22 -4.05
CA ILE A 161 6.57 -7.58 -2.73
C ILE A 161 6.56 -6.06 -2.92
N VAL A 162 5.57 -5.40 -2.34
CA VAL A 162 5.47 -3.93 -2.29
C VAL A 162 5.55 -3.46 -0.85
N VAL A 163 6.39 -2.47 -0.60
CA VAL A 163 6.56 -1.83 0.72
C VAL A 163 5.98 -0.43 0.67
N ASP A 164 4.96 -0.14 1.50
CA ASP A 164 4.55 1.22 1.83
C ASP A 164 5.33 1.66 3.07
N PHE A 165 6.22 2.63 2.87
CA PHE A 165 7.04 3.17 3.95
C PHE A 165 6.56 4.55 4.37
N HIS A 166 5.75 4.58 5.42
CA HIS A 166 5.19 5.78 5.98
C HIS A 166 6.21 6.47 6.90
N ALA A 167 6.97 7.43 6.37
CA ALA A 167 8.08 8.06 7.05
C ALA A 167 8.17 9.57 6.76
N GLU A 168 8.67 10.35 7.73
CA GLU A 168 8.87 11.79 7.57
C GLU A 168 10.13 12.09 6.73
N ALA A 169 11.28 11.52 7.10
CA ALA A 169 12.55 11.88 6.48
C ALA A 169 12.75 11.21 5.11
N THR A 170 13.00 12.01 4.07
CA THR A 170 13.36 11.52 2.73
C THR A 170 14.60 10.63 2.77
N SER A 171 15.59 10.95 3.62
CA SER A 171 16.80 10.16 3.79
C SER A 171 16.50 8.73 4.29
N GLU A 172 15.55 8.58 5.20
CA GLU A 172 15.10 7.28 5.71
C GLU A 172 14.44 6.44 4.60
N LYS A 173 13.59 7.07 3.78
CA LYS A 173 12.93 6.46 2.62
C LYS A 173 13.93 5.98 1.56
N VAL A 174 14.88 6.85 1.20
CA VAL A 174 15.94 6.49 0.25
C VAL A 174 16.82 5.37 0.79
N ALA A 175 17.18 5.42 2.07
CA ALA A 175 18.01 4.40 2.70
C ALA A 175 17.30 3.04 2.72
N LEU A 176 16.00 2.98 3.10
CA LEU A 176 15.25 1.73 3.12
C LEU A 176 15.06 1.18 1.70
N ALA A 177 14.75 2.03 0.71
CA ALA A 177 14.64 1.61 -0.68
C ALA A 177 15.95 0.99 -1.20
N THR A 178 17.09 1.62 -0.89
CA THR A 178 18.42 1.12 -1.23
C THR A 178 18.75 -0.19 -0.52
N TRP A 179 18.38 -0.31 0.76
CA TRP A 179 18.55 -1.54 1.54
C TRP A 179 17.78 -2.73 0.97
N LEU A 180 16.62 -2.46 0.40
CA LEU A 180 15.73 -3.47 -0.18
C LEU A 180 15.93 -3.67 -1.68
N ASP A 181 16.89 -2.97 -2.29
CA ASP A 181 17.12 -3.06 -3.74
C ASP A 181 17.43 -4.49 -4.19
N GLY A 182 16.73 -4.96 -5.23
CA GLY A 182 16.77 -6.34 -5.73
C GLY A 182 16.02 -7.36 -4.87
N ARG A 183 15.50 -6.94 -3.71
CA ARG A 183 14.81 -7.82 -2.75
C ARG A 183 13.29 -7.68 -2.79
N VAL A 184 12.77 -6.55 -3.27
CA VAL A 184 11.34 -6.27 -3.39
C VAL A 184 11.03 -5.69 -4.76
N THR A 185 9.76 -5.72 -5.16
CA THR A 185 9.30 -5.14 -6.42
C THR A 185 9.27 -3.62 -6.36
N ALA A 186 8.76 -3.06 -5.26
CA ALA A 186 8.67 -1.61 -5.09
C ALA A 186 8.76 -1.18 -3.63
N VAL A 187 9.32 0.03 -3.40
CA VAL A 187 9.25 0.79 -2.15
C VAL A 187 8.62 2.13 -2.45
N VAL A 188 7.47 2.40 -1.84
CA VAL A 188 6.73 3.65 -2.01
C VAL A 188 6.72 4.40 -0.68
N GLY A 189 7.25 5.63 -0.67
CA GLY A 189 7.18 6.51 0.48
C GLY A 189 5.85 7.24 0.55
N THR A 190 5.35 7.43 1.78
CA THR A 190 4.12 8.17 2.12
C THR A 190 4.36 9.09 3.32
N HIS A 191 3.38 9.86 3.77
CA HIS A 191 3.32 10.71 4.94
C HIS A 191 3.46 12.22 4.69
N THR A 192 4.49 12.70 3.99
CA THR A 192 4.78 14.16 3.96
C THR A 192 3.71 14.97 3.25
N HIS A 193 2.86 14.30 2.47
CA HIS A 193 1.85 14.93 1.63
C HIS A 193 2.44 15.89 0.57
N ILE A 194 3.69 15.72 0.22
CA ILE A 194 4.39 16.50 -0.81
C ILE A 194 4.98 15.51 -1.81
N GLN A 195 4.43 15.49 -3.02
CA GLN A 195 4.93 14.63 -4.09
C GLN A 195 6.39 14.96 -4.42
N THR A 196 7.24 13.93 -4.49
CA THR A 196 8.59 14.05 -5.06
C THR A 196 8.61 13.62 -6.53
N ASN A 197 9.59 14.10 -7.27
CA ASN A 197 9.81 13.73 -8.67
C ASN A 197 11.08 12.85 -8.82
N ASP A 198 11.24 11.89 -7.93
CA ASP A 198 12.42 11.03 -7.83
C ASP A 198 12.12 9.55 -8.12
N ALA A 199 10.97 9.28 -8.73
CA ALA A 199 10.58 7.93 -9.12
C ALA A 199 11.65 7.32 -10.05
N ARG A 200 12.18 6.14 -9.66
CA ARG A 200 13.26 5.48 -10.39
C ARG A 200 13.25 3.97 -10.18
N ILE A 201 13.94 3.27 -11.06
CA ILE A 201 14.34 1.87 -10.85
C ILE A 201 15.76 1.89 -10.30
N LEU A 202 15.96 1.24 -9.16
CA LEU A 202 17.26 1.08 -8.53
C LEU A 202 18.10 0.02 -9.27
N PRO A 203 19.44 0.00 -9.11
CA PRO A 203 20.31 -0.91 -9.84
C PRO A 203 19.97 -2.40 -9.70
N GLY A 204 19.44 -2.84 -8.55
CA GLY A 204 18.97 -4.22 -8.31
C GLY A 204 17.58 -4.51 -8.87
N GLY A 205 16.91 -3.51 -9.49
CA GLY A 205 15.61 -3.66 -10.15
C GLY A 205 14.40 -3.28 -9.30
N THR A 206 14.58 -2.79 -8.07
CA THR A 206 13.47 -2.30 -7.24
C THR A 206 12.99 -0.93 -7.72
N ALA A 207 11.68 -0.78 -7.92
CA ALA A 207 11.06 0.52 -8.16
C ALA A 207 10.99 1.32 -6.85
N ALA A 208 11.35 2.61 -6.89
CA ALA A 208 11.35 3.45 -5.70
C ALA A 208 10.86 4.86 -5.98
N VAL A 209 10.11 5.43 -5.04
CA VAL A 209 9.73 6.84 -4.98
C VAL A 209 9.71 7.29 -3.52
N SER A 210 10.31 8.46 -3.22
CA SER A 210 10.39 8.94 -1.84
C SER A 210 9.05 9.39 -1.27
N ASP A 211 8.21 10.05 -2.07
CA ASP A 211 6.85 10.42 -1.66
C ASP A 211 5.89 10.36 -2.83
N ALA A 212 4.94 9.46 -2.75
CA ALA A 212 3.82 9.40 -3.67
C ALA A 212 2.83 10.56 -3.40
N ARG A 213 2.12 10.99 -4.44
CA ARG A 213 1.22 12.15 -4.33
C ARG A 213 -0.01 11.86 -3.50
N PRO A 214 -0.33 12.69 -2.49
CA PRO A 214 -1.57 12.56 -1.73
C PRO A 214 -2.80 12.94 -2.56
N VAL A 215 -3.90 12.23 -2.33
CA VAL A 215 -5.20 12.51 -2.96
C VAL A 215 -6.01 13.45 -2.08
N ARG A 216 -6.11 14.72 -2.48
CA ARG A 216 -6.76 15.78 -1.69
C ARG A 216 -8.00 16.40 -2.34
N ASP A 217 -8.17 16.28 -3.66
CA ASP A 217 -9.26 16.90 -4.39
C ASP A 217 -9.57 16.18 -5.71
N ARG A 218 -10.56 16.71 -6.44
CA ARG A 218 -11.01 16.26 -7.76
C ARG A 218 -10.12 16.77 -8.92
N SER A 219 -8.97 17.39 -8.65
CA SER A 219 -8.06 17.74 -9.74
C SER A 219 -7.71 16.44 -10.47
N ARG A 220 -8.05 16.35 -11.74
CA ARG A 220 -8.19 15.16 -12.61
C ARG A 220 -6.96 14.27 -12.79
N ARG A 221 -6.05 14.23 -11.79
CA ARG A 221 -4.86 13.40 -11.80
C ARG A 221 -4.65 12.80 -10.43
N LEU A 222 -5.17 11.60 -10.23
CA LEU A 222 -4.56 10.69 -9.27
C LEU A 222 -3.21 10.33 -9.90
N ASN A 223 -2.11 10.94 -9.41
CA ASN A 223 -0.80 10.49 -9.81
C ASN A 223 -0.54 9.17 -9.09
N THR A 224 -0.43 8.15 -9.87
CA THR A 224 -0.32 6.77 -9.45
C THR A 224 1.08 6.30 -9.83
N ALA A 225 1.80 5.75 -8.88
CA ALA A 225 2.99 5.00 -9.22
C ALA A 225 2.55 3.63 -9.77
N ILE A 226 2.92 3.30 -10.99
CA ILE A 226 2.69 1.99 -11.58
C ILE A 226 4.04 1.29 -11.62
N ALA A 227 4.18 0.21 -10.87
CA ALA A 227 5.32 -0.68 -11.00
C ALA A 227 4.88 -1.91 -11.79
N GLY A 228 5.57 -2.19 -12.89
CA GLY A 228 5.41 -3.41 -13.65
C GLY A 228 6.63 -4.32 -13.43
N ARG A 229 6.43 -5.62 -13.26
CA ARG A 229 7.50 -6.59 -13.28
C ARG A 229 7.37 -7.42 -14.55
N ASP A 230 8.37 -7.34 -15.41
CA ASP A 230 8.51 -8.29 -16.52
C ASP A 230 8.87 -9.67 -15.94
N SER A 231 8.55 -10.74 -16.66
CA SER A 231 8.87 -12.13 -16.28
C SER A 231 10.37 -12.39 -16.10
N THR A 232 11.21 -11.40 -16.40
CA THR A 232 12.66 -11.43 -16.19
C THR A 232 12.97 -10.98 -14.75
N PRO A 233 13.74 -11.75 -13.96
CA PRO A 233 14.15 -11.30 -12.62
C PRO A 233 14.87 -9.95 -12.69
N GLY A 234 14.35 -8.93 -12.01
CA GLY A 234 14.99 -7.61 -11.89
C GLY A 234 14.45 -6.50 -12.78
N ALA A 235 13.44 -6.72 -13.63
CA ALA A 235 12.87 -5.65 -14.46
C ALA A 235 11.59 -5.09 -13.85
N SER A 236 11.61 -3.84 -13.37
CA SER A 236 10.43 -3.06 -13.00
C SER A 236 10.31 -1.82 -13.89
N THR A 237 9.11 -1.44 -14.28
CA THR A 237 8.84 -0.21 -15.05
C THR A 237 7.98 0.72 -14.20
N LEU A 238 8.37 2.00 -14.08
CA LEU A 238 7.64 3.04 -13.37
C LEU A 238 6.97 3.98 -14.37
N PHE A 239 5.69 4.30 -14.10
CA PHE A 239 4.97 5.37 -14.74
C PHE A 239 4.42 6.30 -13.65
N SER A 240 4.57 7.60 -13.80
CA SER A 240 4.05 8.64 -12.90
C SER A 240 2.89 9.40 -13.54
#